data_d6286779fa0864cbfc01687379514276
#
_entry.id   d6286779fa0864cbfc01687379514276
#
_cell.length_a   1.000
_cell.length_b   1.000
_cell.length_c   1.000
_cell.angle_alpha   90.00
_cell.angle_beta   90.00
_cell.angle_gamma   90.00
#
_symmetry.space_group_name_H-M   'P 1'
#
loop_
_entity.id
_entity.type
_entity.pdbx_description
1 polymer ?
#
loop_
_entity_poly.entity_id
_entity_poly.type
_entity_poly.pdbx_seq_one_letter_code
_entity_poly.pdbx_strand_id
1 'polypeptide(L)'
;MKKLVILTGAGMSQESGIRTFRDTGGLWEEYDVNDVASPMGWWKNKDLVLRFYNERRSHLAECEPNDGHKGVTALEKYFDVHVITQNIDNLHERAGSTKILHLHGELTKVRSTSDPSLIYDIGYKEIKNGDLCEKGSQLRPHIVWFGEAVPMMDEAVKITSQADIFAVIGSSLNVYPAAGLISYAPQNASLWLIDPNDVYVPIKKINVIKEKASGGVAILTERLLKLHNIT
;
A
#
# COMPACT_ATOMS: atom_id res chain seq x y z
N MET A 1 0.58 5.53 -24.52
CA MET A 1 1.51 5.76 -23.37
C MET A 1 1.99 4.42 -22.90
N LYS A 2 3.25 4.30 -22.42
CA LYS A 2 3.75 3.07 -21.77
C LYS A 2 3.08 2.90 -20.40
N LYS A 3 2.79 1.64 -20.06
CA LYS A 3 2.19 1.29 -18.77
C LYS A 3 3.28 1.21 -17.70
N LEU A 4 3.18 2.09 -16.71
CA LEU A 4 4.01 2.11 -15.50
C LEU A 4 3.22 1.56 -14.32
N VAL A 5 3.57 0.39 -13.84
CA VAL A 5 2.98 -0.21 -12.64
C VAL A 5 3.90 0.03 -11.46
N ILE A 6 3.36 0.58 -10.39
CA ILE A 6 4.11 0.94 -9.18
C ILE A 6 3.55 0.15 -8.00
N LEU A 7 4.35 -0.73 -7.41
CA LEU A 7 4.04 -1.42 -6.16
C LEU A 7 4.61 -0.60 -4.99
N THR A 8 3.75 -0.12 -4.09
CA THR A 8 4.20 0.64 -2.93
C THR A 8 4.02 -0.12 -1.62
N GLY A 9 4.93 0.09 -0.68
CA GLY A 9 4.87 -0.40 0.69
C GLY A 9 4.99 0.74 1.71
N ALA A 10 5.13 0.40 3.00
CA ALA A 10 5.09 1.37 4.11
C ALA A 10 6.15 2.48 4.01
N GLY A 11 7.31 2.21 3.41
CA GLY A 11 8.34 3.21 3.17
C GLY A 11 7.89 4.37 2.26
N MET A 12 6.85 4.16 1.43
CA MET A 12 6.25 5.22 0.62
C MET A 12 5.62 6.33 1.48
N SER A 13 5.02 5.95 2.60
CA SER A 13 4.28 6.88 3.48
C SER A 13 5.09 7.32 4.71
N GLN A 14 6.33 6.82 4.87
CA GLN A 14 7.17 7.12 6.02
C GLN A 14 7.48 8.62 6.15
N GLU A 15 7.78 9.30 5.04
CA GLU A 15 8.07 10.75 5.01
C GLU A 15 6.81 11.60 5.21
N SER A 16 5.62 11.00 5.20
CA SER A 16 4.34 11.61 5.58
C SER A 16 4.06 11.50 7.09
N GLY A 17 4.96 10.88 7.86
CA GLY A 17 4.81 10.66 9.30
C GLY A 17 4.14 9.33 9.66
N ILE A 18 3.75 8.50 8.69
CA ILE A 18 3.17 7.18 8.97
C ILE A 18 4.31 6.21 9.31
N ARG A 19 4.24 5.63 10.52
CA ARG A 19 5.23 4.67 11.00
C ARG A 19 5.18 3.39 10.17
N THR A 20 6.35 2.91 9.79
CA THR A 20 6.49 1.58 9.18
C THR A 20 6.21 0.46 10.19
N PHE A 21 6.06 -0.75 9.70
CA PHE A 21 5.72 -1.88 10.58
C PHE A 21 6.95 -2.52 11.23
N ARG A 22 8.07 -2.65 10.50
CA ARG A 22 9.23 -3.47 10.87
C ARG A 22 10.52 -2.71 11.12
N ASP A 23 10.59 -1.43 10.74
CA ASP A 23 11.78 -0.62 11.00
C ASP A 23 11.91 -0.31 12.49
N THR A 24 13.08 0.14 12.92
CA THR A 24 13.32 0.59 14.29
C THR A 24 12.29 1.65 14.70
N GLY A 25 11.60 1.44 15.80
CA GLY A 25 10.45 2.23 16.24
C GLY A 25 9.16 1.94 15.45
N GLY A 26 9.11 0.85 14.69
CA GLY A 26 7.93 0.43 13.94
C GLY A 26 6.81 -0.09 14.82
N LEU A 27 5.66 -0.34 14.21
CA LEU A 27 4.44 -0.69 14.96
C LEU A 27 4.52 -2.06 15.64
N TRP A 28 5.29 -2.99 15.06
CA TRP A 28 5.45 -4.34 15.64
C TRP A 28 6.39 -4.38 16.84
N GLU A 29 7.04 -3.30 17.21
CA GLU A 29 7.73 -3.19 18.50
C GLU A 29 6.75 -2.91 19.67
N GLU A 30 5.61 -2.28 19.38
CA GLU A 30 4.60 -1.94 20.40
C GLU A 30 3.46 -2.97 20.51
N TYR A 31 3.12 -3.62 19.38
CA TYR A 31 1.97 -4.51 19.27
C TYR A 31 2.37 -5.85 18.66
N ASP A 32 1.91 -6.94 19.27
CA ASP A 32 1.97 -8.23 18.59
C ASP A 32 1.00 -8.21 17.40
N VAL A 33 1.53 -8.49 16.23
CA VAL A 33 0.77 -8.55 14.97
C VAL A 33 -0.43 -9.50 15.08
N ASN A 34 -0.28 -10.60 15.82
CA ASN A 34 -1.35 -11.58 16.01
C ASN A 34 -2.51 -11.01 16.85
N ASP A 35 -2.25 -10.08 17.76
CA ASP A 35 -3.29 -9.50 18.60
C ASP A 35 -4.08 -8.38 17.88
N VAL A 36 -3.49 -7.65 16.92
CA VAL A 36 -4.13 -6.48 16.31
C VAL A 36 -4.39 -6.59 14.81
N ALA A 37 -3.73 -7.52 14.12
CA ALA A 37 -3.84 -7.66 12.67
C ALA A 37 -4.04 -9.12 12.23
N SER A 38 -4.86 -9.87 12.97
CA SER A 38 -5.27 -11.23 12.63
C SER A 38 -6.75 -11.48 12.98
N PRO A 39 -7.42 -12.46 12.33
CA PRO A 39 -8.75 -12.90 12.74
C PRO A 39 -8.80 -13.39 14.18
N MET A 40 -7.74 -14.05 14.64
CA MET A 40 -7.65 -14.56 16.02
C MET A 40 -7.60 -13.41 17.03
N GLY A 41 -6.81 -12.35 16.77
CA GLY A 41 -6.78 -11.15 17.60
C GLY A 41 -8.15 -10.48 17.72
N TRP A 42 -8.87 -10.40 16.60
CA TRP A 42 -10.24 -9.88 16.56
C TRP A 42 -11.20 -10.65 17.47
N TRP A 43 -11.14 -11.99 17.45
CA TRP A 43 -12.01 -12.82 18.31
C TRP A 43 -11.59 -12.75 19.78
N LYS A 44 -10.29 -12.65 20.06
CA LYS A 44 -9.74 -12.60 21.41
C LYS A 44 -10.01 -11.25 22.10
N ASN A 45 -9.79 -10.14 21.40
CA ASN A 45 -9.92 -8.78 21.98
C ASN A 45 -10.30 -7.76 20.91
N LYS A 46 -11.59 -7.71 20.58
CA LYS A 46 -12.15 -6.81 19.59
C LYS A 46 -11.87 -5.35 19.91
N ASP A 47 -11.99 -4.96 21.18
CA ASP A 47 -11.80 -3.58 21.61
C ASP A 47 -10.36 -3.11 21.42
N LEU A 48 -9.38 -3.98 21.64
CA LEU A 48 -7.97 -3.69 21.32
C LEU A 48 -7.79 -3.43 19.82
N VAL A 49 -8.35 -4.30 18.98
CA VAL A 49 -8.24 -4.17 17.52
C VAL A 49 -8.91 -2.87 17.05
N LEU A 50 -10.13 -2.58 17.53
CA LEU A 50 -10.84 -1.35 17.18
C LEU A 50 -10.05 -0.11 17.59
N ARG A 51 -9.53 -0.07 18.82
CA ARG A 51 -8.67 1.02 19.31
C ARG A 51 -7.43 1.20 18.43
N PHE A 52 -6.72 0.12 18.14
CA PHE A 52 -5.53 0.13 17.28
C PHE A 52 -5.80 0.77 15.91
N TYR A 53 -6.90 0.43 15.24
CA TYR A 53 -7.24 1.02 13.94
C TYR A 53 -7.85 2.41 14.04
N ASN A 54 -8.56 2.75 15.11
CA ASN A 54 -9.07 4.09 15.35
C ASN A 54 -7.94 5.10 15.57
N GLU A 55 -6.94 4.77 16.39
CA GLU A 55 -5.76 5.60 16.60
C GLU A 55 -5.03 5.88 15.28
N ARG A 56 -4.87 4.85 14.42
CA ARG A 56 -4.25 5.02 13.09
C ARG A 56 -5.08 5.87 12.16
N ARG A 57 -6.39 5.75 12.23
CA ARG A 57 -7.31 6.55 11.40
C ARG A 57 -7.27 8.01 11.83
N SER A 58 -7.23 8.29 13.13
CA SER A 58 -7.04 9.63 13.64
C SER A 58 -5.70 10.23 13.21
N HIS A 59 -4.60 9.48 13.37
CA HIS A 59 -3.28 9.93 12.93
C HIS A 59 -3.21 10.16 11.40
N LEU A 60 -3.83 9.30 10.59
CA LEU A 60 -3.87 9.47 9.13
C LEU A 60 -4.56 10.78 8.73
N ALA A 61 -5.54 11.25 9.49
CA ALA A 61 -6.21 12.52 9.23
C ALA A 61 -5.26 13.72 9.31
N GLU A 62 -4.19 13.61 10.11
CA GLU A 62 -3.18 14.66 10.31
C GLU A 62 -2.01 14.57 9.32
N CYS A 63 -1.86 13.43 8.64
CA CYS A 63 -0.78 13.22 7.66
C CYS A 63 -1.11 13.85 6.32
N GLU A 64 -0.06 14.31 5.60
CA GLU A 64 -0.18 14.83 4.24
C GLU A 64 0.64 14.00 3.24
N PRO A 65 0.20 13.90 1.96
CA PRO A 65 0.99 13.27 0.92
C PRO A 65 2.37 13.92 0.79
N ASN A 66 3.43 13.13 0.83
CA ASN A 66 4.79 13.60 0.61
C ASN A 66 5.11 13.77 -0.89
N ASP A 67 6.31 14.26 -1.20
CA ASP A 67 6.72 14.53 -2.58
C ASP A 67 6.86 13.25 -3.42
N GLY A 68 7.05 12.09 -2.79
CA GLY A 68 6.98 10.80 -3.49
C GLY A 68 5.58 10.53 -4.05
N HIS A 69 4.52 10.71 -3.25
CA HIS A 69 3.12 10.56 -3.70
C HIS A 69 2.79 11.55 -4.83
N LYS A 70 3.15 12.82 -4.65
CA LYS A 70 2.94 13.87 -5.67
C LYS A 70 3.73 13.57 -6.95
N GLY A 71 4.95 13.08 -6.82
CA GLY A 71 5.80 12.67 -7.94
C GLY A 71 5.19 11.50 -8.74
N VAL A 72 4.64 10.50 -8.05
CA VAL A 72 3.91 9.39 -8.70
C VAL A 72 2.71 9.92 -9.50
N THR A 73 1.92 10.82 -8.92
CA THR A 73 0.81 11.47 -9.63
C THR A 73 1.29 12.26 -10.84
N ALA A 74 2.39 13.00 -10.72
CA ALA A 74 2.95 13.78 -11.84
C ALA A 74 3.40 12.91 -13.02
N LEU A 75 3.80 11.65 -12.77
CA LEU A 75 4.14 10.68 -13.83
C LEU A 75 2.95 10.32 -14.71
N GLU A 76 1.69 10.48 -14.26
CA GLU A 76 0.48 10.23 -15.07
C GLU A 76 0.40 11.14 -16.31
N LYS A 77 1.11 12.24 -16.30
CA LYS A 77 1.24 13.13 -17.47
C LYS A 77 1.97 12.43 -18.64
N TYR A 78 2.83 11.49 -18.36
CA TYR A 78 3.76 10.89 -19.32
C TYR A 78 3.52 9.38 -19.53
N PHE A 79 2.95 8.69 -18.54
CA PHE A 79 2.78 7.25 -18.52
C PHE A 79 1.33 6.89 -18.14
N ASP A 80 0.90 5.69 -18.54
CA ASP A 80 -0.30 5.05 -18.00
C ASP A 80 0.06 4.43 -16.64
N VAL A 81 -0.06 5.24 -15.58
CA VAL A 81 0.37 4.87 -14.23
C VAL A 81 -0.71 4.07 -13.53
N HIS A 82 -0.35 2.92 -12.97
CA HIS A 82 -1.17 2.11 -12.09
C HIS A 82 -0.44 1.89 -10.76
N VAL A 83 -1.01 2.38 -9.69
CA VAL A 83 -0.49 2.16 -8.33
C VAL A 83 -1.14 0.91 -7.75
N ILE A 84 -0.32 -0.05 -7.31
CA ILE A 84 -0.73 -1.18 -6.49
C ILE A 84 -0.12 -0.95 -5.13
N THR A 85 -0.93 -0.72 -4.11
CA THR A 85 -0.39 -0.40 -2.78
C THR A 85 -0.68 -1.48 -1.75
N GLN A 86 0.33 -1.80 -0.94
CA GLN A 86 0.20 -2.59 0.28
C GLN A 86 -0.26 -1.73 1.46
N ASN A 87 -0.18 -0.40 1.31
CA ASN A 87 -0.57 0.54 2.34
C ASN A 87 -2.10 0.63 2.44
N ILE A 88 -2.55 0.92 3.65
CA ILE A 88 -3.97 1.07 3.96
C ILE A 88 -4.36 2.54 4.11
N ASP A 89 -3.41 3.46 3.97
CA ASP A 89 -3.66 4.90 3.94
C ASP A 89 -4.22 5.34 2.58
N ASN A 90 -4.73 6.57 2.51
CA ASN A 90 -5.29 7.18 1.31
C ASN A 90 -4.41 8.30 0.74
N LEU A 91 -3.10 8.23 0.96
CA LEU A 91 -2.20 9.32 0.56
C LEU A 91 -1.98 9.40 -0.94
N HIS A 92 -2.09 8.28 -1.67
CA HIS A 92 -2.06 8.29 -3.14
C HIS A 92 -3.28 9.01 -3.72
N GLU A 93 -4.49 8.74 -3.20
CA GLU A 93 -5.73 9.41 -3.57
C GLU A 93 -5.64 10.92 -3.28
N ARG A 94 -5.18 11.26 -2.09
CA ARG A 94 -5.03 12.66 -1.66
C ARG A 94 -3.96 13.41 -2.45
N ALA A 95 -2.97 12.71 -2.98
CA ALA A 95 -1.99 13.28 -3.92
C ALA A 95 -2.57 13.47 -5.34
N GLY A 96 -3.70 12.82 -5.65
CA GLY A 96 -4.38 12.93 -6.94
C GLY A 96 -4.11 11.78 -7.91
N SER A 97 -3.49 10.67 -7.49
CA SER A 97 -3.33 9.49 -8.34
C SER A 97 -4.70 8.93 -8.74
N THR A 98 -4.84 8.53 -10.02
CA THR A 98 -6.17 8.19 -10.59
C THR A 98 -6.46 6.71 -10.66
N LYS A 99 -5.45 5.85 -10.68
CA LYS A 99 -5.58 4.39 -10.80
C LYS A 99 -4.84 3.71 -9.66
N ILE A 100 -5.57 3.41 -8.59
CA ILE A 100 -5.01 2.83 -7.36
C ILE A 100 -5.72 1.53 -7.04
N LEU A 101 -4.95 0.50 -6.72
CA LEU A 101 -5.43 -0.80 -6.26
C LEU A 101 -4.88 -1.08 -4.87
N HIS A 102 -5.73 -1.10 -3.86
CA HIS A 102 -5.38 -1.46 -2.48
C HIS A 102 -5.38 -2.98 -2.29
N LEU A 103 -4.22 -3.57 -2.03
CA LEU A 103 -4.10 -5.01 -1.77
C LEU A 103 -4.61 -5.41 -0.39
N HIS A 104 -4.39 -4.55 0.59
CA HIS A 104 -4.66 -4.87 2.00
C HIS A 104 -5.84 -4.09 2.59
N GLY A 105 -6.68 -3.52 1.73
CA GLY A 105 -7.83 -2.72 2.16
C GLY A 105 -7.47 -1.28 2.48
N GLU A 106 -8.41 -0.57 3.12
CA GLU A 106 -8.36 0.87 3.30
C GLU A 106 -8.77 1.26 4.72
N LEU A 107 -7.95 2.08 5.38
CA LEU A 107 -8.16 2.49 6.77
C LEU A 107 -9.40 3.37 6.95
N THR A 108 -9.79 4.11 5.91
CA THR A 108 -10.98 4.96 5.89
C THR A 108 -12.28 4.19 5.69
N LYS A 109 -12.21 2.87 5.48
CA LYS A 109 -13.37 2.02 5.25
C LYS A 109 -13.55 0.98 6.34
N VAL A 110 -14.80 0.54 6.50
CA VAL A 110 -15.20 -0.58 7.35
C VAL A 110 -16.01 -1.57 6.56
N ARG A 111 -16.09 -2.81 7.02
CA ARG A 111 -16.92 -3.86 6.43
C ARG A 111 -17.68 -4.64 7.47
N SER A 112 -18.78 -5.25 7.08
CA SER A 112 -19.51 -6.19 7.91
C SER A 112 -18.68 -7.43 8.21
N THR A 113 -18.80 -7.98 9.42
CA THR A 113 -18.17 -9.23 9.81
C THR A 113 -18.85 -10.47 9.21
N SER A 114 -20.12 -10.38 8.85
CA SER A 114 -20.90 -11.50 8.29
C SER A 114 -21.03 -11.45 6.76
N ASP A 115 -20.91 -10.26 6.18
CA ASP A 115 -21.02 -10.06 4.72
C ASP A 115 -19.90 -9.10 4.24
N PRO A 116 -18.80 -9.65 3.75
CA PRO A 116 -17.65 -8.84 3.30
C PRO A 116 -17.96 -7.90 2.13
N SER A 117 -19.08 -8.07 1.42
CA SER A 117 -19.51 -7.18 0.34
C SER A 117 -20.10 -5.86 0.84
N LEU A 118 -20.54 -5.82 2.10
CA LEU A 118 -21.04 -4.63 2.75
C LEU A 118 -19.88 -3.80 3.30
N ILE A 119 -19.42 -2.85 2.48
CA ILE A 119 -18.30 -1.96 2.75
C ILE A 119 -18.84 -0.53 2.83
N TYR A 120 -18.40 0.22 3.84
CA TYR A 120 -18.82 1.60 4.08
C TYR A 120 -17.61 2.49 4.20
N ASP A 121 -17.63 3.64 3.55
CA ASP A 121 -16.65 4.71 3.78
C ASP A 121 -17.07 5.49 5.03
N ILE A 122 -16.17 5.57 6.00
CA ILE A 122 -16.38 6.30 7.25
C ILE A 122 -15.41 7.49 7.39
N GLY A 123 -14.54 7.68 6.39
CA GLY A 123 -13.47 8.65 6.47
C GLY A 123 -12.59 8.40 7.70
N TYR A 124 -12.44 9.42 8.53
CA TYR A 124 -11.59 9.33 9.74
C TYR A 124 -12.38 9.09 11.03
N LYS A 125 -13.68 8.73 10.94
CA LYS A 125 -14.51 8.45 12.12
C LYS A 125 -14.08 7.16 12.82
N GLU A 126 -14.27 7.13 14.14
CA GLU A 126 -14.07 5.93 14.94
C GLU A 126 -15.19 4.91 14.70
N ILE A 127 -14.86 3.64 14.90
CA ILE A 127 -15.85 2.55 15.05
C ILE A 127 -15.70 1.92 16.42
N LYS A 128 -16.82 1.52 17.02
CA LYS A 128 -16.90 0.96 18.37
C LYS A 128 -17.55 -0.42 18.35
N ASN A 129 -17.33 -1.16 19.39
CA ASN A 129 -18.07 -2.39 19.63
C ASN A 129 -19.56 -2.05 19.77
N GLY A 130 -20.41 -2.71 18.98
CA GLY A 130 -21.82 -2.39 18.85
C GLY A 130 -22.20 -1.57 17.62
N ASP A 131 -21.26 -1.04 16.87
CA ASP A 131 -21.55 -0.43 15.56
C ASP A 131 -21.84 -1.54 14.54
N LEU A 132 -23.09 -1.59 14.07
CA LEU A 132 -23.60 -2.68 13.26
C LEU A 132 -23.86 -2.23 11.81
N CYS A 133 -23.73 -3.18 10.88
CA CYS A 133 -24.22 -3.00 9.51
C CYS A 133 -25.75 -3.18 9.44
N GLU A 134 -26.36 -2.92 8.28
CA GLU A 134 -27.80 -3.08 8.06
C GLU A 134 -28.32 -4.52 8.28
N LYS A 135 -27.42 -5.52 8.29
CA LYS A 135 -27.76 -6.93 8.63
C LYS A 135 -27.54 -7.26 10.11
N GLY A 136 -27.31 -6.25 10.95
CA GLY A 136 -27.14 -6.43 12.39
C GLY A 136 -25.81 -7.05 12.82
N SER A 137 -24.80 -7.12 11.94
CA SER A 137 -23.49 -7.65 12.27
C SER A 137 -22.48 -6.54 12.57
N GLN A 138 -21.58 -6.80 13.51
CA GLN A 138 -20.53 -5.86 13.90
C GLN A 138 -19.70 -5.40 12.69
N LEU A 139 -19.45 -4.12 12.60
CA LEU A 139 -18.49 -3.53 11.68
C LEU A 139 -17.05 -3.77 12.15
N ARG A 140 -16.18 -4.08 11.22
CA ARG A 140 -14.73 -4.19 11.43
C ARG A 140 -13.96 -3.30 10.45
N PRO A 141 -12.68 -2.94 10.73
CA PRO A 141 -11.84 -2.27 9.73
C PRO A 141 -11.82 -3.05 8.40
N HIS A 142 -11.94 -2.36 7.26
CA HIS A 142 -11.83 -2.97 5.93
C HIS A 142 -10.36 -3.21 5.57
N ILE A 143 -9.72 -4.05 6.37
CA ILE A 143 -8.31 -4.41 6.26
C ILE A 143 -8.21 -5.92 6.02
N VAL A 144 -7.29 -6.32 5.16
CA VAL A 144 -6.86 -7.72 5.01
C VAL A 144 -5.84 -8.02 6.09
N TRP A 145 -6.20 -8.90 7.01
CA TRP A 145 -5.33 -9.31 8.12
C TRP A 145 -4.42 -10.48 7.73
N PHE A 146 -3.35 -10.66 8.46
CA PHE A 146 -2.51 -11.85 8.32
C PHE A 146 -3.34 -13.12 8.53
N GLY A 147 -3.20 -14.07 7.60
CA GLY A 147 -4.01 -15.29 7.55
C GLY A 147 -5.30 -15.18 6.74
N GLU A 148 -5.70 -13.98 6.30
CA GLU A 148 -6.80 -13.80 5.34
C GLU A 148 -6.27 -13.86 3.90
N ALA A 149 -7.13 -14.30 2.97
CA ALA A 149 -6.86 -14.17 1.53
C ALA A 149 -6.77 -12.69 1.14
N VAL A 150 -5.94 -12.38 0.15
CA VAL A 150 -5.82 -11.03 -0.44
C VAL A 150 -6.72 -10.96 -1.68
N PRO A 151 -7.95 -10.42 -1.60
CA PRO A 151 -8.95 -10.54 -2.67
C PRO A 151 -8.51 -9.87 -3.98
N MET A 152 -7.72 -8.81 -3.88
CA MET A 152 -7.29 -8.01 -5.03
C MET A 152 -6.04 -8.57 -5.72
N MET A 153 -5.56 -9.75 -5.31
CA MET A 153 -4.31 -10.30 -5.83
C MET A 153 -4.39 -10.65 -7.33
N ASP A 154 -5.51 -11.23 -7.76
CA ASP A 154 -5.68 -11.61 -9.18
C ASP A 154 -5.71 -10.38 -10.09
N GLU A 155 -6.36 -9.29 -9.66
CA GLU A 155 -6.37 -8.03 -10.42
C GLU A 155 -4.97 -7.39 -10.43
N ALA A 156 -4.25 -7.44 -9.30
CA ALA A 156 -2.87 -6.96 -9.23
C ALA A 156 -1.94 -7.72 -10.19
N VAL A 157 -2.06 -9.04 -10.25
CA VAL A 157 -1.32 -9.89 -11.21
C VAL A 157 -1.64 -9.50 -12.65
N LYS A 158 -2.92 -9.32 -12.97
CA LYS A 158 -3.36 -8.92 -14.30
C LYS A 158 -2.81 -7.55 -14.71
N ILE A 159 -2.82 -6.57 -13.80
CA ILE A 159 -2.23 -5.25 -14.05
C ILE A 159 -0.72 -5.38 -14.26
N THR A 160 -0.03 -6.11 -13.36
CA THR A 160 1.43 -6.28 -13.39
C THR A 160 1.90 -6.99 -14.65
N SER A 161 1.17 -8.00 -15.14
CA SER A 161 1.52 -8.77 -16.35
C SER A 161 1.49 -7.95 -17.64
N GLN A 162 0.95 -6.73 -17.60
CA GLN A 162 0.87 -5.80 -18.72
C GLN A 162 1.85 -4.65 -18.62
N ALA A 163 2.73 -4.64 -17.62
CA ALA A 163 3.65 -3.53 -17.37
C ALA A 163 4.75 -3.45 -18.44
N ASP A 164 5.00 -2.27 -18.99
CA ASP A 164 6.23 -1.93 -19.70
C ASP A 164 7.35 -1.60 -18.72
N ILE A 165 6.97 -0.99 -17.59
CA ILE A 165 7.83 -0.56 -16.50
C ILE A 165 7.18 -0.98 -15.19
N PHE A 166 7.94 -1.66 -14.32
CA PHE A 166 7.47 -2.04 -12.99
C PHE A 166 8.42 -1.48 -11.93
N ALA A 167 7.90 -0.68 -11.01
CA ALA A 167 8.67 -0.08 -9.95
C ALA A 167 8.16 -0.52 -8.57
N VAL A 168 9.08 -0.86 -7.67
CA VAL A 168 8.79 -1.10 -6.25
C VAL A 168 9.31 0.07 -5.45
N ILE A 169 8.49 0.66 -4.59
CA ILE A 169 8.84 1.83 -3.78
C ILE A 169 8.52 1.58 -2.32
N GLY A 170 9.54 1.67 -1.46
CA GLY A 170 9.38 1.58 -0.02
C GLY A 170 8.79 0.25 0.47
N SER A 171 9.16 -0.86 -0.18
CA SER A 171 8.75 -2.20 0.23
C SER A 171 9.96 -3.11 0.37
N SER A 172 10.08 -3.75 1.52
CA SER A 172 11.11 -4.76 1.78
C SER A 172 10.91 -6.07 1.01
N LEU A 173 9.79 -6.21 0.28
CA LEU A 173 9.38 -7.44 -0.44
C LEU A 173 9.32 -8.70 0.45
N ASN A 174 9.02 -8.53 1.75
CA ASN A 174 8.91 -9.63 2.72
C ASN A 174 7.47 -10.06 3.03
N VAL A 175 6.47 -9.35 2.48
CA VAL A 175 5.05 -9.65 2.71
C VAL A 175 4.46 -10.34 1.49
N TYR A 176 4.22 -11.63 1.62
CA TYR A 176 3.55 -12.42 0.58
C TYR A 176 2.03 -12.41 0.79
N PRO A 177 1.22 -12.49 -0.30
CA PRO A 177 1.64 -12.73 -1.70
C PRO A 177 2.12 -11.47 -2.46
N ALA A 178 1.95 -10.25 -1.92
CA ALA A 178 2.25 -8.99 -2.61
C ALA A 178 3.71 -8.91 -3.11
N ALA A 179 4.67 -9.39 -2.32
CA ALA A 179 6.09 -9.45 -2.70
C ALA A 179 6.34 -10.26 -3.99
N GLY A 180 5.48 -11.23 -4.28
CA GLY A 180 5.56 -12.06 -5.49
C GLY A 180 5.17 -11.33 -6.76
N LEU A 181 4.52 -10.16 -6.70
CA LEU A 181 4.04 -9.44 -7.88
C LEU A 181 5.14 -9.12 -8.89
N ILE A 182 6.34 -8.78 -8.40
CA ILE A 182 7.48 -8.49 -9.27
C ILE A 182 7.80 -9.64 -10.28
N SER A 183 7.49 -10.87 -9.91
CA SER A 183 7.73 -12.05 -10.78
C SER A 183 6.70 -12.18 -11.91
N TYR A 184 5.60 -11.45 -11.85
CA TYR A 184 4.58 -11.41 -12.90
C TYR A 184 4.83 -10.30 -13.93
N ALA A 185 5.79 -9.41 -13.69
CA ALA A 185 6.17 -8.42 -14.69
C ALA A 185 6.75 -9.11 -15.93
N PRO A 186 6.43 -8.64 -17.16
CA PRO A 186 6.97 -9.19 -18.38
C PRO A 186 8.51 -9.21 -18.40
N GLN A 187 9.12 -10.22 -19.02
CA GLN A 187 10.58 -10.35 -19.09
C GLN A 187 11.30 -9.15 -19.75
N ASN A 188 10.61 -8.44 -20.62
CA ASN A 188 11.09 -7.24 -21.28
C ASN A 188 10.72 -5.94 -20.53
N ALA A 189 10.00 -6.03 -19.43
CA ALA A 189 9.70 -4.85 -18.60
C ALA A 189 10.96 -4.29 -17.95
N SER A 190 11.04 -2.97 -17.87
CA SER A 190 12.08 -2.27 -17.11
C SER A 190 11.75 -2.32 -15.62
N LEU A 191 12.61 -2.96 -14.81
CA LEU A 191 12.36 -3.14 -13.38
C LEU A 191 13.16 -2.14 -12.54
N TRP A 192 12.48 -1.57 -11.54
CA TRP A 192 13.03 -0.55 -10.64
C TRP A 192 12.72 -0.86 -9.18
N LEU A 193 13.66 -0.55 -8.29
CA LEU A 193 13.51 -0.65 -6.85
C LEU A 193 13.98 0.65 -6.21
N ILE A 194 13.13 1.25 -5.40
CA ILE A 194 13.43 2.45 -4.60
C ILE A 194 13.26 2.09 -3.12
N ASP A 195 14.34 1.99 -2.42
CA ASP A 195 14.39 1.76 -0.97
C ASP A 195 15.74 2.22 -0.44
N PRO A 196 15.82 2.91 0.72
CA PRO A 196 17.11 3.29 1.32
C PRO A 196 17.90 2.09 1.84
N ASN A 197 17.23 0.98 2.14
CA ASN A 197 17.83 -0.22 2.66
C ASN A 197 18.19 -1.21 1.53
N ASP A 198 19.03 -2.18 1.87
CA ASP A 198 19.32 -3.30 0.96
C ASP A 198 18.14 -4.28 0.97
N VAL A 199 17.41 -4.33 -0.14
CA VAL A 199 16.30 -5.25 -0.35
C VAL A 199 16.77 -6.39 -1.25
N TYR A 200 16.63 -7.63 -0.76
CA TYR A 200 16.94 -8.79 -1.58
C TYR A 200 15.85 -9.03 -2.65
N VAL A 201 16.25 -8.99 -3.90
CA VAL A 201 15.37 -9.31 -5.04
C VAL A 201 16.03 -10.42 -5.87
N PRO A 202 15.41 -11.59 -6.04
CA PRO A 202 16.00 -12.71 -6.79
C PRO A 202 15.90 -12.51 -8.31
N ILE A 203 16.16 -11.28 -8.78
CA ILE A 203 16.08 -10.88 -10.20
C ILE A 203 17.39 -10.22 -10.61
N LYS A 204 18.02 -10.75 -11.68
CA LYS A 204 19.36 -10.31 -12.10
C LYS A 204 19.44 -8.91 -12.72
N LYS A 205 18.32 -8.37 -13.22
CA LYS A 205 18.30 -7.07 -13.93
C LYS A 205 17.24 -6.17 -13.29
N ILE A 206 17.59 -5.51 -12.19
CA ILE A 206 16.77 -4.49 -11.56
C ILE A 206 17.60 -3.21 -11.37
N ASN A 207 17.02 -2.07 -11.69
CA ASN A 207 17.63 -0.77 -11.44
C ASN A 207 17.31 -0.37 -10.00
N VAL A 208 18.34 -0.20 -9.17
CA VAL A 208 18.18 0.18 -7.76
C VAL A 208 18.48 1.66 -7.58
N ILE A 209 17.60 2.34 -6.85
CA ILE A 209 17.75 3.71 -6.37
C ILE A 209 17.73 3.64 -4.84
N LYS A 210 18.88 3.82 -4.20
CA LYS A 210 19.05 3.78 -2.74
C LYS A 210 18.66 5.13 -2.13
N GLU A 211 17.37 5.40 -2.07
CA GLU A 211 16.79 6.65 -1.56
C GLU A 211 15.44 6.39 -0.89
N LYS A 212 15.02 7.33 -0.05
CA LYS A 212 13.63 7.39 0.43
C LYS A 212 12.68 7.70 -0.73
N ALA A 213 11.37 7.53 -0.51
CA ALA A 213 10.37 7.64 -1.55
C ALA A 213 10.41 8.98 -2.31
N SER A 214 10.51 10.11 -1.61
CA SER A 214 10.51 11.45 -2.25
C SER A 214 11.68 11.66 -3.19
N GLY A 215 12.91 11.44 -2.71
CA GLY A 215 14.11 11.56 -3.52
C GLY A 215 14.18 10.50 -4.62
N GLY A 216 13.80 9.28 -4.27
CA GLY A 216 13.82 8.15 -5.19
C GLY A 216 12.86 8.30 -6.37
N VAL A 217 11.64 8.81 -6.14
CA VAL A 217 10.66 9.07 -7.21
C VAL A 217 11.14 10.21 -8.13
N ALA A 218 11.78 11.24 -7.58
CA ALA A 218 12.36 12.31 -8.41
C ALA A 218 13.44 11.76 -9.36
N ILE A 219 14.36 10.92 -8.85
CA ILE A 219 15.40 10.26 -9.65
C ILE A 219 14.79 9.30 -10.68
N LEU A 220 13.77 8.51 -10.29
CA LEU A 220 13.06 7.62 -11.20
C LEU A 220 12.45 8.41 -12.35
N THR A 221 11.77 9.52 -12.04
CA THR A 221 11.14 10.39 -13.04
C THR A 221 12.16 10.88 -14.07
N GLU A 222 13.27 11.47 -13.62
CA GLU A 222 14.34 11.94 -14.51
C GLU A 222 14.85 10.82 -15.42
N ARG A 223 15.14 9.66 -14.85
CA ARG A 223 15.66 8.51 -15.61
C ARG A 223 14.66 7.98 -16.62
N LEU A 224 13.37 7.89 -16.26
CA LEU A 224 12.33 7.40 -17.16
C LEU A 224 12.08 8.39 -18.32
N LEU A 225 12.02 9.69 -18.05
CA LEU A 225 11.85 10.72 -19.09
C LEU A 225 13.02 10.65 -20.07
N LYS A 226 14.25 10.56 -19.58
CA LYS A 226 15.46 10.44 -20.41
C LYS A 226 15.45 9.15 -21.25
N LEU A 227 15.12 7.99 -20.65
CA LEU A 227 15.10 6.71 -21.35
C LEU A 227 14.06 6.63 -22.48
N HIS A 228 12.99 7.44 -22.37
CA HIS A 228 11.90 7.45 -23.35
C HIS A 228 11.89 8.68 -24.22
N ASN A 229 12.94 9.54 -24.19
CA ASN A 229 13.07 10.78 -24.94
C ASN A 229 11.84 11.69 -24.78
N ILE A 230 11.31 11.78 -23.57
CA ILE A 230 10.20 12.65 -23.20
C ILE A 230 10.79 13.97 -22.70
N THR A 231 10.45 15.05 -23.36
CA THR A 231 10.88 16.45 -23.02
C THR A 231 9.75 17.22 -22.36
#